data_a844ca2dbeabcf075888c9e5458602f7
#
_entry.id   a844ca2dbeabcf075888c9e5458602f7
#
_cell.length_a   1.000
_cell.length_b   1.000
_cell.length_c   1.000
_cell.angle_alpha   90.00
_cell.angle_beta   90.00
_cell.angle_gamma   90.00
#
_symmetry.space_group_name_H-M   'P 1'
#
loop_
_entity.id
_entity.type
_entity.pdbx_description
1 polymer ?
#
loop_
_entity_poly.entity_id
_entity_poly.type
_entity_poly.pdbx_seq_one_letter_code
_entity_poly.pdbx_strand_id
1 'polypeptide(L)' 'MRGGLKVLSGAQVVDILADFGFAVIGGTKHIKLRRYGPNGNETLVVPNHSPITKGTLRVIFSQASHYVPQAELHPHFYND' A
#
# COMPACT_ATOMS: atom_id res chain seq x y z
N MET A 1 -20.67 -6.48 12.50
CA MET A 1 -20.65 -6.16 11.08
C MET A 1 -19.24 -5.78 10.64
N ARG A 2 -18.83 -6.32 9.53
CA ARG A 2 -17.52 -5.98 9.06
C ARG A 2 -17.60 -4.95 7.97
N GLY A 3 -16.62 -4.10 7.91
CA GLY A 3 -16.52 -3.13 6.85
C GLY A 3 -15.76 -3.68 5.65
N GLY A 4 -15.81 -2.95 4.56
CA GLY A 4 -15.02 -3.22 3.38
C GLY A 4 -13.75 -2.40 3.36
N LEU A 5 -13.16 -2.29 2.17
CA LEU A 5 -12.01 -1.44 1.96
C LEU A 5 -12.31 0.01 2.32
N LYS A 6 -11.34 0.66 2.93
CA LYS A 6 -11.40 2.09 3.16
C LYS A 6 -11.32 2.84 1.84
N VAL A 7 -11.79 4.06 1.83
CA VAL A 7 -11.55 4.98 0.71
C VAL A 7 -10.21 5.66 0.95
N LEU A 8 -9.23 5.37 0.10
CA LEU A 8 -7.87 5.86 0.29
C LEU A 8 -7.36 6.52 -0.98
N SER A 9 -6.62 7.60 -0.82
CA SER A 9 -5.86 8.21 -1.90
C SER A 9 -4.49 7.55 -2.04
N GLY A 10 -3.82 7.78 -3.17
CA GLY A 10 -2.44 7.33 -3.33
C GLY A 10 -1.53 7.85 -2.24
N ALA A 11 -1.68 9.13 -1.88
CA ALA A 11 -0.87 9.73 -0.82
C ALA A 11 -1.09 9.03 0.52
N GLN A 12 -2.33 8.66 0.84
CA GLN A 12 -2.62 7.96 2.09
C GLN A 12 -2.03 6.56 2.09
N VAL A 13 -2.07 5.86 0.97
CA VAL A 13 -1.45 4.54 0.86
C VAL A 13 0.06 4.63 1.00
N VAL A 14 0.67 5.66 0.40
CA VAL A 14 2.11 5.90 0.57
C VAL A 14 2.46 6.10 2.04
N ASP A 15 1.66 6.87 2.78
CA ASP A 15 1.89 7.08 4.20
C ASP A 15 1.78 5.78 4.99
N ILE A 16 0.80 4.95 4.67
CA ILE A 16 0.65 3.63 5.31
C ILE A 16 1.91 2.79 5.06
N LEU A 17 2.35 2.71 3.82
CA LEU A 17 3.51 1.89 3.46
C LEU A 17 4.79 2.45 4.06
N ALA A 18 4.89 3.77 4.21
CA ALA A 18 6.03 4.39 4.88
C ALA A 18 6.16 3.93 6.33
N ASP A 19 5.04 3.72 7.00
CA ASP A 19 5.03 3.19 8.37
C ASP A 19 5.61 1.78 8.46
N PHE A 20 5.59 1.06 7.34
CA PHE A 20 6.18 -0.28 7.25
C PHE A 20 7.58 -0.28 6.65
N GLY A 21 8.20 0.89 6.53
CA GLY A 21 9.58 1.00 6.10
C GLY A 21 9.81 1.25 4.62
N PHE A 22 8.76 1.41 3.84
CA PHE A 22 8.90 1.73 2.43
C PHE A 22 9.18 3.22 2.23
N ALA A 23 10.12 3.52 1.34
CA ALA A 23 10.46 4.90 0.99
C ALA A 23 10.14 5.15 -0.47
N VAL A 24 9.67 6.34 -0.76
CA VAL A 24 9.43 6.77 -2.15
C VAL A 24 10.77 6.93 -2.85
N ILE A 25 10.93 6.27 -3.99
CA ILE A 25 12.14 6.36 -4.80
C ILE A 25 11.92 7.07 -6.12
N GLY A 26 10.67 7.37 -6.48
CA GLY A 26 10.39 8.10 -7.71
C GLY A 26 8.94 8.01 -8.12
N GLY A 27 8.65 8.63 -9.27
CA GLY A 27 7.33 8.59 -9.89
C GLY A 27 6.46 9.79 -9.52
N THR A 28 5.57 10.14 -10.44
CA THR A 28 4.59 11.20 -10.22
C THR A 28 3.18 10.65 -10.35
N LYS A 29 2.84 10.04 -11.48
CA LYS A 29 1.54 9.40 -11.68
C LYS A 29 1.46 8.03 -11.02
N HIS A 30 2.59 7.33 -10.99
CA HIS A 30 2.74 6.04 -10.34
C HIS A 30 3.92 6.15 -9.40
N ILE A 31 3.63 6.18 -8.11
CA ILE A 31 4.64 6.39 -7.08
C ILE A 31 5.31 5.05 -6.79
N LYS A 32 6.64 5.03 -6.93
CA LYS A 32 7.42 3.84 -6.64
C LYS A 32 7.99 3.92 -5.24
N LEU A 33 7.85 2.84 -4.50
CA LEU A 33 8.37 2.73 -3.14
C LEU A 33 9.28 1.50 -3.05
N ARG A 34 10.27 1.59 -2.19
CA ARG A 34 11.21 0.49 -1.98
C ARG A 34 11.53 0.33 -0.52
N ARG A 35 11.74 -0.91 -0.13
CA ARG A 35 12.24 -1.28 1.19
C ARG A 35 13.27 -2.40 1.01
N TYR A 36 14.29 -2.41 1.85
CA TYR A 36 15.19 -3.55 1.93
C TYR A 36 14.62 -4.53 2.94
N GLY A 37 14.21 -5.69 2.47
CA GLY A 37 13.63 -6.73 3.30
C GLY A 37 14.57 -7.91 3.45
N PRO A 38 14.08 -8.97 4.10
CA PRO A 38 14.89 -10.19 4.32
C PRO A 38 15.41 -10.83 3.05
N ASN A 39 14.67 -10.67 1.95
CA ASN A 39 15.03 -11.29 0.66
C ASN A 39 15.58 -10.26 -0.34
N GLY A 40 15.98 -9.09 0.11
CA GLY A 40 16.51 -8.04 -0.74
C GLY A 40 15.55 -6.91 -0.97
N ASN A 41 15.59 -6.32 -2.16
CA ASN A 41 14.72 -5.18 -2.50
C ASN A 41 13.27 -5.62 -2.64
N GLU A 42 12.39 -4.87 -1.98
CA GLU A 42 10.94 -5.04 -2.07
C GLU A 42 10.38 -3.76 -2.66
N THR A 43 9.72 -3.87 -3.80
CA THR A 43 9.24 -2.70 -4.53
C THR A 43 7.73 -2.76 -4.68
N LEU A 44 7.07 -1.61 -4.46
CA LEU A 44 5.64 -1.44 -4.65
C LEU A 44 5.39 -0.21 -5.49
N VAL A 45 4.30 -0.23 -6.25
CA VAL A 45 3.88 0.90 -7.07
C VAL A 45 2.46 1.28 -6.68
N VAL A 46 2.26 2.56 -6.41
CA VAL A 46 0.96 3.10 -5.98
C VAL A 46 0.54 4.19 -6.97
N PRO A 47 -0.62 4.05 -7.63
CA PRO A 47 -1.11 5.12 -8.50
C PRO A 47 -1.47 6.36 -7.66
N ASN A 48 -1.08 7.51 -8.15
CA ASN A 48 -1.33 8.76 -7.43
C ASN A 48 -2.73 9.29 -7.78
N HIS A 49 -3.73 8.55 -7.39
CA HIS A 49 -5.14 8.89 -7.60
C HIS A 49 -5.81 9.25 -6.28
N SER A 50 -6.86 10.02 -6.36
CA SER A 50 -7.64 10.40 -5.19
C SER A 50 -9.13 10.35 -5.55
N PRO A 51 -9.85 9.28 -5.18
CA PRO A 51 -9.37 8.08 -4.48
C PRO A 51 -8.81 7.03 -5.45
N ILE A 52 -8.12 6.05 -4.89
CA ILE A 52 -7.75 4.84 -5.62
C ILE A 52 -9.02 3.96 -5.72
N THR A 53 -9.26 3.38 -6.89
CA THR A 53 -10.40 2.48 -7.05
C THR A 53 -10.24 1.25 -6.16
N LYS A 54 -11.35 0.65 -5.76
CA LYS A 54 -11.32 -0.52 -4.87
C LYS A 54 -10.56 -1.69 -5.46
N GLY A 55 -10.74 -1.93 -6.76
CA GLY A 55 -10.02 -3.01 -7.43
C GLY A 55 -8.52 -2.82 -7.38
N THR A 56 -8.05 -1.61 -7.69
CA THR A 56 -6.63 -1.29 -7.63
C THR A 56 -6.11 -1.37 -6.19
N LEU A 57 -6.89 -0.89 -5.23
CA LEU A 57 -6.49 -0.93 -3.83
C LEU A 57 -6.34 -2.36 -3.33
N ARG A 58 -7.20 -3.28 -3.76
CA ARG A 58 -7.06 -4.71 -3.44
C ARG A 58 -5.78 -5.29 -4.00
N VAL A 59 -5.41 -4.91 -5.21
CA VAL A 59 -4.16 -5.36 -5.83
C VAL A 59 -2.96 -4.87 -5.02
N ILE A 60 -2.97 -3.60 -4.63
CA ILE A 60 -1.90 -3.02 -3.81
C ILE A 60 -1.80 -3.77 -2.47
N PHE A 61 -2.92 -4.01 -1.82
CA PHE A 61 -2.95 -4.75 -0.56
C PHE A 61 -2.37 -6.16 -0.74
N SER A 62 -2.76 -6.85 -1.80
CA SER A 62 -2.27 -8.18 -2.10
C SER A 62 -0.76 -8.18 -2.32
N GLN A 63 -0.25 -7.24 -3.10
CA GLN A 63 1.18 -7.14 -3.36
C GLN A 63 1.97 -6.80 -2.09
N ALA A 64 1.48 -5.86 -1.31
CA ALA A 64 2.12 -5.49 -0.05
C ALA A 64 2.13 -6.65 0.94
N SER A 65 1.13 -7.53 0.87
CA SER A 65 1.03 -8.69 1.74
C SER A 65 2.13 -9.72 1.51
N HIS A 66 2.84 -9.65 0.37
CA HIS A 66 4.02 -10.48 0.14
C HIS A 66 5.20 -10.06 1.02
N TYR A 67 5.20 -8.83 1.51
CA TYR A 67 6.32 -8.25 2.22
C TYR A 67 6.00 -7.92 3.68
N VAL A 68 4.75 -7.63 3.98
CA VAL A 68 4.28 -7.23 5.31
C VAL A 68 3.17 -8.20 5.72
N PRO A 69 3.17 -8.71 6.95
CA PRO A 69 2.11 -9.60 7.39
C PRO A 69 0.73 -8.97 7.17
N GLN A 70 -0.16 -9.75 6.57
CA GLN A 70 -1.49 -9.27 6.21
C GLN A 70 -2.25 -8.75 7.42
N ALA A 71 -2.08 -9.40 8.56
CA ALA A 71 -2.74 -8.99 9.80
C ALA A 71 -2.33 -7.57 10.23
N GLU A 72 -1.11 -7.16 9.90
CA GLU A 72 -0.62 -5.82 10.22
C GLU A 72 -1.10 -4.78 9.21
N LEU A 73 -1.22 -5.17 7.94
CA LEU A 73 -1.71 -4.28 6.90
C LEU A 73 -3.22 -4.06 6.98
N HIS A 74 -3.96 -5.09 7.32
CA HIS A 74 -5.41 -5.09 7.22
C HIS A 74 -6.10 -3.90 7.89
N PRO A 75 -5.73 -3.51 9.13
CA PRO A 75 -6.39 -2.39 9.78
C PRO A 75 -6.23 -1.06 9.06
N HIS A 76 -5.18 -0.93 8.24
CA HIS A 76 -4.92 0.31 7.51
C HIS A 76 -5.72 0.39 6.21
N PHE A 77 -6.10 -0.75 5.66
CA PHE A 77 -6.78 -0.81 4.37
C PHE A 77 -8.27 -1.11 4.50
N TYR A 78 -8.70 -1.73 5.59
CA TYR A 78 -10.08 -2.17 5.76
C TYR A 78 -10.70 -1.55 7.00
N ASN A 79 -12.00 -1.30 6.90
CA ASN A 79 -12.80 -0.94 8.07
C ASN A 79 -13.13 -2.21 8.86
N ASP A 80 -13.33 -2.03 10.10
CA ASP A 80 -13.79 -3.13 10.94
C ASP A 80 -15.24 -3.45 10.73
#